data_d2aef3939487442b615b7002df3903b6
#
_entry.id   d2aef3939487442b615b7002df3903b6
#
_cell.length_a   1.000
_cell.length_b   1.000
_cell.length_c   1.000
_cell.angle_alpha   90.00
_cell.angle_beta   90.00
_cell.angle_gamma   90.00
#
_symmetry.space_group_name_H-M   'P 1'
#
loop_
_entity.id
_entity.type
_entity.pdbx_description
1 polymer ?
#
loop_
_entity_poly.entity_id
_entity_poly.type
_entity_poly.pdbx_seq_one_letter_code
_entity_poly.pdbx_strand_id
1 'polypeptide(L)'
;MREHIASKLRPMVNFRSQDDLRPTTGDHDLDPFMQDWVDSEERLKPAAVLVPLVEHHSGLTVLLTKRTDHLHHHAGQISFPGGRVEEDDLDVVDTALRETEEEIGLDRSYIEVSGY
;
A
#
# COMPACT_ATOMS: atom_id res chain seq x y z
N MET A 1 11.82 9.46 17.28
CA MET A 1 10.87 8.40 16.83
C MET A 1 10.94 8.15 15.33
N ARG A 2 10.88 9.17 14.50
CA ARG A 2 11.02 9.06 13.04
C ARG A 2 12.28 8.31 12.60
N GLU A 3 13.44 8.71 13.12
CA GLU A 3 14.74 8.08 12.83
C GLU A 3 14.79 6.61 13.26
N HIS A 4 14.14 6.29 14.37
CA HIS A 4 14.04 4.91 14.85
C HIS A 4 13.19 4.05 13.93
N ILE A 5 12.08 4.55 13.45
CA ILE A 5 11.23 3.86 12.47
C ILE A 5 12.01 3.65 11.17
N ALA A 6 12.60 4.71 10.62
CA ALA A 6 13.38 4.63 9.39
C ALA A 6 14.54 3.62 9.48
N SER A 7 15.18 3.50 10.64
CA SER A 7 16.27 2.52 10.87
C SER A 7 15.81 1.06 10.85
N LYS A 8 14.51 0.79 11.02
CA LYS A 8 13.92 -0.55 11.01
C LYS A 8 13.35 -0.94 9.65
N LEU A 9 13.15 0.02 8.78
CA LEU A 9 12.65 -0.23 7.43
C LEU A 9 13.80 -0.69 6.53
N ARG A 10 13.46 -1.52 5.55
CA ARG A 10 14.40 -1.88 4.50
C ARG A 10 14.67 -0.67 3.61
N PRO A 11 15.93 -0.45 3.20
CA PRO A 11 16.21 0.59 2.23
C PRO A 11 15.45 0.33 0.93
N MET A 12 15.00 1.39 0.30
CA MET A 12 14.33 1.29 -1.00
C MET A 12 15.30 0.70 -2.02
N VAL A 13 15.06 -0.55 -2.39
CA VAL A 13 15.68 -1.19 -3.54
C VAL A 13 14.74 -1.00 -4.73
N ASN A 14 15.28 -0.63 -5.86
CA ASN A 14 14.48 -0.50 -7.10
C ASN A 14 13.87 -1.86 -7.46
N PHE A 15 12.60 -2.04 -7.19
CA PHE A 15 11.83 -3.17 -7.69
C PHE A 15 11.57 -2.97 -9.17
N ARG A 16 12.39 -3.55 -10.02
CA ARG A 16 12.28 -3.43 -11.48
C ARG A 16 11.70 -4.64 -12.16
N SER A 17 11.48 -5.76 -11.47
CA SER A 17 10.92 -6.96 -12.07
C SER A 17 9.53 -7.30 -11.53
N GLN A 18 8.65 -7.81 -12.40
CA GLN A 18 7.36 -8.33 -11.97
C GLN A 18 7.49 -9.52 -11.00
N ASP A 19 8.62 -10.22 -11.04
CA ASP A 19 8.89 -11.33 -10.13
C ASP A 19 9.11 -10.85 -8.69
N ASP A 20 9.66 -9.64 -8.51
CA ASP A 20 9.82 -9.02 -7.19
C ASP A 20 8.49 -8.60 -6.55
N LEU A 21 7.42 -8.50 -7.36
CA LEU A 21 6.08 -8.12 -6.94
C LEU A 21 5.21 -9.33 -6.55
N ARG A 22 5.74 -10.56 -6.62
CA ARG A 22 4.98 -11.72 -6.18
C ARG A 22 4.83 -11.67 -4.66
N PRO A 23 3.59 -11.70 -4.17
CA PRO A 23 3.37 -11.74 -2.72
C PRO A 23 3.94 -13.05 -2.18
N THR A 24 4.85 -12.93 -1.22
CA THR A 24 5.36 -14.08 -0.46
C THR A 24 4.44 -14.42 0.71
N THR A 25 3.65 -13.46 1.15
CA THR A 25 2.63 -13.60 2.20
C THR A 25 1.46 -12.69 1.87
N GLY A 26 0.27 -13.07 2.28
CA GLY A 26 -0.95 -12.30 2.06
C GLY A 26 -2.13 -12.87 2.83
N ASP A 27 -3.26 -12.21 2.74
CA ASP A 27 -4.49 -12.63 3.42
C ASP A 27 -4.93 -14.07 3.04
N HIS A 28 -4.50 -14.55 1.86
CA HIS A 28 -4.74 -15.92 1.41
C HIS A 28 -4.00 -16.98 2.23
N ASP A 29 -2.92 -16.63 2.93
CA ASP A 29 -2.19 -17.55 3.82
C ASP A 29 -2.92 -17.79 5.14
N LEU A 30 -3.92 -16.95 5.46
CA LEU A 30 -4.67 -17.00 6.72
C LEU A 30 -5.89 -17.91 6.66
N ASP A 31 -6.39 -18.25 5.47
CA ASP A 31 -7.60 -19.07 5.29
C ASP A 31 -7.37 -20.19 4.26
N PRO A 32 -7.42 -21.50 4.70
CA PRO A 32 -7.27 -22.62 3.79
C PRO A 32 -8.34 -22.68 2.68
N PHE A 33 -9.52 -22.10 2.89
CA PHE A 33 -10.56 -22.01 1.87
C PHE A 33 -10.25 -21.02 0.76
N MET A 34 -9.34 -20.08 1.01
CA MET A 34 -8.90 -19.13 0.00
C MET A 34 -7.87 -19.71 -0.97
N GLN A 35 -7.25 -20.85 -0.65
CA GLN A 35 -6.33 -21.53 -1.57
C GLN A 35 -7.02 -21.97 -2.87
N ASP A 36 -8.25 -22.45 -2.79
CA ASP A 36 -9.03 -22.83 -3.97
C ASP A 36 -9.35 -21.63 -4.89
N TRP A 37 -9.38 -20.42 -4.33
CA TRP A 37 -9.58 -19.18 -5.07
C TRP A 37 -8.31 -18.67 -5.76
N VAL A 38 -7.16 -18.98 -5.19
CA VAL A 38 -5.85 -18.60 -5.74
C VAL A 38 -5.47 -19.49 -6.92
N ASP A 39 -5.88 -20.74 -6.90
CA ASP A 39 -5.66 -21.71 -7.98
C ASP A 39 -6.61 -21.51 -9.17
N SER A 40 -7.72 -20.80 -9.01
CA SER A 40 -8.52 -20.35 -10.13
C SER A 40 -7.79 -19.17 -10.83
N GLU A 41 -7.69 -19.20 -12.13
CA GLU A 41 -6.91 -18.37 -13.06
C GLU A 41 -6.89 -16.83 -12.82
N GLU A 42 -7.49 -16.33 -11.75
CA GLU A 42 -7.33 -14.94 -11.30
C GLU A 42 -5.97 -14.77 -10.63
N ARG A 43 -4.97 -14.51 -11.44
CA ARG A 43 -3.64 -14.12 -10.98
C ARG A 43 -3.77 -13.01 -9.95
N LEU A 44 -3.17 -13.20 -8.78
CA LEU A 44 -3.01 -12.15 -7.79
C LEU A 44 -2.45 -10.90 -8.47
N LYS A 45 -3.19 -9.82 -8.41
CA LYS A 45 -2.74 -8.54 -8.98
C LYS A 45 -1.93 -7.79 -7.94
N PRO A 46 -0.70 -7.38 -8.28
CA PRO A 46 0.12 -6.62 -7.35
C PRO A 46 -0.57 -5.30 -6.97
N ALA A 47 -0.43 -4.93 -5.71
CA ALA A 47 -0.92 -3.70 -5.16
C ALA A 47 0.09 -3.11 -4.19
N ALA A 48 -0.01 -1.84 -3.91
CA ALA A 48 0.82 -1.14 -2.96
C ALA A 48 -0.01 -0.20 -2.09
N VAL A 49 0.36 -0.09 -0.83
CA VAL A 49 -0.24 0.86 0.10
C VAL A 49 0.83 1.77 0.69
N LEU A 50 0.46 2.99 0.98
CA LEU A 50 1.27 3.91 1.77
C LEU A 50 0.85 3.82 3.23
N VAL A 51 1.81 3.70 4.13
CA VAL A 51 1.60 3.87 5.58
C VAL A 51 2.01 5.30 5.94
N PRO A 52 1.09 6.29 5.90
CA PRO A 52 1.45 7.68 6.12
C PRO A 52 1.62 7.97 7.60
N LEU A 53 2.79 8.44 7.96
CA LEU A 53 3.11 8.95 9.29
C LEU A 53 3.15 10.47 9.23
N VAL A 54 2.24 11.11 9.95
CA VAL A 54 2.15 12.57 10.02
C VAL A 54 2.85 13.05 11.28
N GLU A 55 3.86 13.89 11.11
CA GLU A 55 4.63 14.43 12.21
C GLU A 55 3.96 15.68 12.79
N HIS A 56 3.75 15.67 14.08
CA HIS A 56 3.23 16.79 14.85
C HIS A 56 4.18 17.12 16.00
N HIS A 57 4.03 18.28 16.61
CA HIS A 57 4.80 18.64 17.81
C HIS A 57 4.64 17.64 18.95
N SER A 58 3.46 17.00 19.05
CA SER A 58 3.13 16.03 20.09
C SER A 58 3.52 14.59 19.76
N GLY A 59 4.04 14.32 18.55
CA GLY A 59 4.43 12.99 18.08
C GLY A 59 3.94 12.64 16.70
N LEU A 60 3.98 11.36 16.37
CA LEU A 60 3.53 10.83 15.08
C LEU A 60 2.09 10.31 15.17
N THR A 61 1.33 10.57 14.12
CA THR A 61 0.02 9.96 13.91
C THR A 61 0.01 9.20 12.59
N VAL A 62 -0.85 8.21 12.49
CA VAL A 62 -1.07 7.43 11.27
C VAL A 62 -2.33 7.95 10.58
N LEU A 63 -2.24 8.19 9.28
CA LEU A 63 -3.39 8.56 8.47
C LEU A 63 -4.01 7.31 7.86
N LEU A 64 -5.31 7.17 7.99
CA LEU A 64 -6.10 6.12 7.38
C LEU A 64 -7.22 6.72 6.53
N THR A 65 -7.65 6.01 5.52
CA THR A 65 -8.79 6.36 4.69
C THR A 65 -10.00 5.49 5.05
N LYS A 66 -11.18 6.03 4.83
CA LYS A 66 -12.44 5.29 4.98
C LYS A 66 -13.13 5.26 3.63
N ARG A 67 -13.44 4.06 3.12
CA ARG A 67 -14.24 3.94 1.90
C ARG A 67 -15.64 4.51 2.11
N THR A 68 -16.16 5.15 1.07
CA THR A 68 -17.51 5.71 1.12
C THR A 68 -18.56 4.62 1.30
N ASP A 69 -19.62 4.92 2.06
CA ASP A 69 -20.71 3.97 2.35
C ASP A 69 -21.56 3.65 1.11
N HIS A 70 -21.38 4.39 0.00
CA HIS A 70 -22.12 4.20 -1.26
C HIS A 70 -21.52 3.13 -2.19
N LEU A 71 -20.32 2.59 -1.89
CA LEU A 71 -19.68 1.55 -2.69
C LEU A 71 -20.30 0.19 -2.38
N HIS A 72 -20.57 -0.61 -3.43
CA HIS A 72 -21.13 -1.96 -3.28
C HIS A 72 -20.16 -2.94 -2.59
N HIS A 73 -18.83 -2.66 -2.68
CA HIS A 73 -17.80 -3.50 -2.09
C HIS A 73 -17.00 -2.70 -1.06
N HIS A 74 -16.79 -3.29 0.12
CA HIS A 74 -15.97 -2.73 1.19
C HIS A 74 -16.40 -1.34 1.68
N ALA A 75 -17.70 -1.02 1.59
CA ALA A 75 -18.26 0.23 2.10
C ALA A 75 -17.94 0.43 3.58
N GLY A 76 -17.47 1.64 3.95
CA GLY A 76 -17.10 1.97 5.33
C GLY A 76 -15.81 1.34 5.85
N GLN A 77 -15.12 0.53 5.04
CA GLN A 77 -13.85 -0.08 5.42
C GLN A 77 -12.75 0.97 5.60
N ILE A 78 -12.00 0.85 6.69
CA ILE A 78 -10.83 1.68 6.98
C ILE A 78 -9.60 0.97 6.44
N SER A 79 -8.74 1.71 5.73
CA SER A 79 -7.52 1.17 5.15
C SER A 79 -6.44 2.23 5.01
N PHE A 80 -5.22 1.79 4.74
CA PHE A 80 -4.18 2.68 4.24
C PHE A 80 -4.50 3.11 2.79
N PRO A 81 -4.14 4.34 2.39
CA PRO A 81 -4.25 4.74 0.99
C PRO A 81 -3.37 3.85 0.11
N GLY A 82 -3.91 3.41 -0.99
CA GLY A 82 -3.21 2.52 -1.91
C GLY A 82 -4.13 1.88 -2.92
N GLY A 83 -3.59 1.03 -3.77
CA GLY A 83 -4.34 0.34 -4.80
C GLY A 83 -3.47 -0.53 -5.69
N ARG A 84 -4.04 -0.93 -6.82
CA ARG A 84 -3.40 -1.83 -7.77
C ARG A 84 -2.29 -1.14 -8.55
N VAL A 85 -1.24 -1.90 -8.84
CA VAL A 85 -0.19 -1.48 -9.76
C VAL A 85 -0.77 -1.39 -11.18
N GLU A 86 -0.50 -0.28 -11.86
CA GLU A 86 -0.85 -0.04 -13.25
C GLU A 86 0.40 -0.10 -14.14
N GLU A 87 0.20 -0.29 -15.45
CA GLU A 87 1.31 -0.45 -16.39
C GLU A 87 2.23 0.77 -16.46
N ASP A 88 1.68 1.97 -16.25
CA ASP A 88 2.43 3.22 -16.28
C ASP A 88 3.17 3.52 -14.98
N ASP A 89 2.92 2.75 -13.92
CA ASP A 89 3.63 2.92 -12.65
C ASP A 89 5.10 2.49 -12.79
N LEU A 90 6.01 3.33 -12.33
CA LEU A 90 7.45 3.07 -12.42
C LEU A 90 7.89 1.94 -11.49
N ASP A 91 7.26 1.87 -10.31
CA ASP A 91 7.49 0.87 -9.26
C ASP A 91 6.33 0.87 -8.26
N VAL A 92 6.42 0.05 -7.23
CA VAL A 92 5.37 -0.04 -6.19
C VAL A 92 5.27 1.24 -5.35
N VAL A 93 6.35 1.98 -5.22
CA VAL A 93 6.35 3.29 -4.54
C VAL A 93 5.53 4.28 -5.34
N ASP A 94 5.75 4.32 -6.65
CA ASP A 94 4.97 5.17 -7.55
C ASP A 94 3.47 4.84 -7.48
N THR A 95 3.12 3.56 -7.46
CA THR A 95 1.74 3.09 -7.24
C THR A 95 1.15 3.64 -5.95
N ALA A 96 1.84 3.47 -4.83
CA ALA A 96 1.36 3.92 -3.52
C ALA A 96 1.20 5.45 -3.47
N LEU A 97 2.11 6.19 -4.07
CA LEU A 97 2.04 7.66 -4.14
C LEU A 97 0.92 8.12 -5.07
N ARG A 98 0.78 7.51 -6.24
CA ARG A 98 -0.29 7.83 -7.20
C ARG A 98 -1.67 7.60 -6.58
N GLU A 99 -1.89 6.44 -5.99
CA GLU A 99 -3.15 6.11 -5.34
C GLU A 99 -3.46 7.06 -4.18
N THR A 100 -2.45 7.45 -3.41
CA THR A 100 -2.61 8.42 -2.32
C THR A 100 -3.02 9.79 -2.85
N GLU A 101 -2.42 10.27 -3.95
CA GLU A 101 -2.82 11.51 -4.62
C GLU A 101 -4.29 11.45 -5.09
N GLU A 102 -4.69 10.32 -5.68
CA GLU A 102 -6.05 10.12 -6.17
C GLU A 102 -7.09 10.06 -5.03
N GLU A 103 -6.77 9.36 -3.95
CA GLU A 103 -7.72 9.12 -2.85
C GLU A 103 -7.89 10.31 -1.91
N ILE A 104 -6.80 11.00 -1.57
CA ILE A 104 -6.82 12.07 -0.56
C ILE A 104 -6.32 13.42 -1.06
N GLY A 105 -5.93 13.52 -2.32
CA GLY A 105 -5.45 14.76 -2.91
C GLY A 105 -4.12 15.27 -2.35
N LEU A 106 -3.34 14.41 -1.70
CA LEU A 106 -2.03 14.76 -1.18
C LEU A 106 -0.97 14.62 -2.26
N ASP A 107 -0.38 15.75 -2.65
CA ASP A 107 0.71 15.76 -3.62
C ASP A 107 1.95 15.02 -3.07
N ARG A 108 2.54 14.18 -3.92
CA ARG A 108 3.73 13.39 -3.56
C ARG A 108 4.94 14.21 -3.13
N SER A 109 5.02 15.47 -3.54
CA SER A 109 6.10 16.37 -3.12
C SER A 109 6.12 16.63 -1.60
N TYR A 110 5.00 16.41 -0.92
CA TYR A 110 4.90 16.52 0.54
C TYR A 110 5.22 15.22 1.28
N ILE A 111 5.53 14.15 0.55
CA ILE A 111 5.74 12.82 1.11
C ILE A 111 7.22 12.46 1.00
N GLU A 112 7.84 12.16 2.13
CA GLU A 112 9.17 11.57 2.17
C GLU A 112 9.04 10.07 2.45
N VAL A 113 9.48 9.25 1.50
CA VAL A 113 9.43 7.80 1.63
C VAL A 113 10.66 7.32 2.40
N SER A 114 10.44 6.76 3.58
CA SER A 114 11.51 6.31 4.48
C SER A 114 11.95 4.86 4.23
N GLY A 115 11.12 4.06 3.54
CA GLY A 115 11.40 2.66 3.25
C GLY A 115 10.11 1.82 3.20
N TYR A 116 10.27 0.49 3.27
CA TYR A 116 9.17 -0.49 3.24
C TYR A 116 9.45 -1.68 4.16
#